data_a88891db4942cbdd018bb4f75ef6807b
#
_entry.id   a88891db4942cbdd018bb4f75ef6807b
#
_cell.length_a   1.000
_cell.length_b   1.000
_cell.length_c   1.000
_cell.angle_alpha   90.00
_cell.angle_beta   90.00
_cell.angle_gamma   90.00
#
_symmetry.space_group_name_H-M   'P 1'
#
loop_
_entity.id
_entity.type
_entity.pdbx_description
1 polymer ?
#
loop_
_entity_poly.entity_id
_entity_poly.type
_entity_poly.pdbx_seq_one_letter_code
_entity_poly.pdbx_strand_id
1 'polypeptide(L)'
;MAVERVLRVRQENDMDVTLLSDGELASALKGGDERAFEELFRRHQGRVYAVAYRVTGNREDALDVAQESLLKAYRKIHAWQPMGGFLAWLLRLTANQAIDTIRRRKRQQHERLVDDRRGNEDGRAVVEPSSADTAREVWALEIEDRVRAALVVLSETQRTVFLLRHYEGLQLSEIAGEIGCTVGSVKVHLFRALKKLRKELGDLHEAQGQH
;
A
#
# COMPACT_ATOMS: atom_id res chain seq x y z
N MET A 1 -43.01 24.48 5.23
CA MET A 1 -42.68 23.14 4.60
C MET A 1 -41.33 23.10 3.91
N ALA A 2 -40.99 23.98 2.96
CA ALA A 2 -39.66 24.00 2.32
C ALA A 2 -38.53 24.45 3.25
N VAL A 3 -38.77 25.45 4.11
CA VAL A 3 -37.80 25.98 5.07
C VAL A 3 -37.50 24.97 6.19
N GLU A 4 -38.50 24.22 6.65
CA GLU A 4 -38.31 23.16 7.65
C GLU A 4 -37.49 21.97 7.08
N ARG A 5 -37.65 21.68 5.79
CA ARG A 5 -36.85 20.65 5.12
C ARG A 5 -35.39 21.06 4.97
N VAL A 6 -35.13 22.34 4.68
CA VAL A 6 -33.78 22.93 4.60
C VAL A 6 -33.14 23.03 5.99
N LEU A 7 -33.92 23.33 7.04
CA LEU A 7 -33.43 23.39 8.42
C LEU A 7 -33.17 21.93 8.97
N ARG A 8 -33.99 20.94 8.63
CA ARG A 8 -33.73 19.55 8.97
C ARG A 8 -32.45 19.04 8.30
N VAL A 9 -32.26 19.31 7.02
CA VAL A 9 -31.01 18.93 6.30
C VAL A 9 -29.79 19.65 6.90
N ARG A 10 -29.95 20.86 7.45
CA ARG A 10 -28.88 21.57 8.16
C ARG A 10 -28.63 21.03 9.57
N GLN A 11 -29.64 20.56 10.29
CA GLN A 11 -29.49 19.96 11.63
C GLN A 11 -28.95 18.51 11.58
N GLU A 12 -29.27 17.75 10.53
CA GLU A 12 -28.65 16.43 10.30
C GLU A 12 -27.17 16.55 9.88
N ASN A 13 -26.72 17.75 9.50
CA ASN A 13 -25.36 18.01 9.04
C ASN A 13 -24.41 18.49 10.18
N ASP A 14 -24.88 18.50 11.43
CA ASP A 14 -24.08 18.94 12.59
C ASP A 14 -23.49 17.76 13.41
N MET A 15 -23.55 16.55 12.85
CA MET A 15 -22.89 15.41 13.46
C MET A 15 -21.38 15.60 13.36
N ASP A 16 -20.69 15.55 14.51
CA ASP A 16 -19.24 15.65 14.57
C ASP A 16 -18.62 14.44 13.87
N VAL A 17 -18.15 14.65 12.64
CA VAL A 17 -17.55 13.60 11.80
C VAL A 17 -16.36 12.93 12.49
N THR A 18 -15.74 13.57 13.49
CA THR A 18 -14.61 13.01 14.22
C THR A 18 -15.00 11.84 15.12
N LEU A 19 -16.29 11.73 15.50
CA LEU A 19 -16.82 10.65 16.33
C LEU A 19 -17.30 9.45 15.52
N LEU A 20 -17.46 9.60 14.21
CA LEU A 20 -17.92 8.52 13.34
C LEU A 20 -16.83 7.46 13.14
N SER A 21 -17.26 6.20 13.04
CA SER A 21 -16.39 5.12 12.57
C SER A 21 -16.03 5.29 11.09
N ASP A 22 -14.95 4.66 10.64
CA ASP A 22 -14.53 4.73 9.24
C ASP A 22 -15.61 4.24 8.26
N GLY A 23 -16.43 3.26 8.67
CA GLY A 23 -17.55 2.77 7.86
C GLY A 23 -18.68 3.79 7.73
N GLU A 24 -18.98 4.51 8.82
CA GLU A 24 -19.97 5.59 8.80
C GLU A 24 -19.47 6.78 7.98
N LEU A 25 -18.18 7.15 8.14
CA LEU A 25 -17.55 8.17 7.31
C LEU A 25 -17.56 7.81 5.81
N ALA A 26 -17.22 6.57 5.47
CA ALA A 26 -17.28 6.11 4.09
C ALA A 26 -18.70 6.13 3.52
N SER A 27 -19.70 5.82 4.36
CA SER A 27 -21.12 5.91 4.00
C SER A 27 -21.58 7.37 3.82
N ALA A 28 -21.17 8.27 4.71
CA ALA A 28 -21.43 9.70 4.61
C ALA A 28 -20.80 10.30 3.34
N LEU A 29 -19.56 9.91 3.05
CA LEU A 29 -18.88 10.33 1.82
C LEU A 29 -19.60 9.82 0.55
N LYS A 30 -20.14 8.60 0.55
CA LYS A 30 -21.01 8.12 -0.54
C LYS A 30 -22.27 8.98 -0.68
N GLY A 31 -22.78 9.51 0.42
CA GLY A 31 -23.91 10.44 0.45
C GLY A 31 -23.55 11.86 0.02
N GLY A 32 -22.27 12.17 -0.25
CA GLY A 32 -21.79 13.47 -0.71
C GLY A 32 -21.28 14.39 0.42
N ASP A 33 -21.08 13.89 1.65
CA ASP A 33 -20.47 14.70 2.72
C ASP A 33 -18.93 14.70 2.58
N GLU A 34 -18.40 15.78 2.01
CA GLU A 34 -16.96 15.93 1.79
C GLU A 34 -16.14 16.04 3.09
N ARG A 35 -16.74 16.48 4.21
CA ARG A 35 -16.08 16.53 5.52
C ARG A 35 -15.66 15.13 5.99
N ALA A 36 -16.45 14.10 5.62
CA ALA A 36 -16.12 12.72 5.89
C ALA A 36 -14.84 12.28 5.16
N PHE A 37 -14.57 12.82 3.97
CA PHE A 37 -13.31 12.54 3.26
C PHE A 37 -12.12 13.16 3.98
N GLU A 38 -12.24 14.43 4.42
CA GLU A 38 -11.17 15.11 5.14
C GLU A 38 -10.79 14.35 6.42
N GLU A 39 -11.78 13.84 7.15
CA GLU A 39 -11.55 13.07 8.36
C GLU A 39 -10.92 11.68 8.05
N LEU A 40 -11.39 10.97 7.04
CA LEU A 40 -10.77 9.72 6.58
C LEU A 40 -9.33 9.94 6.12
N PHE A 41 -9.07 11.03 5.40
CA PHE A 41 -7.73 11.42 4.97
C PHE A 41 -6.83 11.65 6.18
N ARG A 42 -7.28 12.47 7.14
CA ARG A 42 -6.54 12.80 8.35
C ARG A 42 -6.17 11.56 9.16
N ARG A 43 -7.09 10.60 9.29
CA ARG A 43 -6.86 9.34 10.03
C ARG A 43 -5.86 8.41 9.35
N HIS A 44 -5.90 8.33 8.03
CA HIS A 44 -5.25 7.24 7.30
C HIS A 44 -4.06 7.65 6.44
N GLN A 45 -3.81 8.94 6.19
CA GLN A 45 -2.70 9.41 5.35
C GLN A 45 -1.33 8.82 5.76
N GLY A 46 -1.05 8.73 7.06
CA GLY A 46 0.20 8.17 7.57
C GLY A 46 0.36 6.68 7.25
N ARG A 47 -0.73 5.89 7.37
CA ARG A 47 -0.72 4.45 7.05
C ARG A 47 -0.60 4.22 5.54
N VAL A 48 -1.31 5.02 4.76
CA VAL A 48 -1.24 4.99 3.29
C VAL A 48 0.19 5.29 2.84
N TYR A 49 0.80 6.36 3.36
CA TYR A 49 2.20 6.68 3.08
C TYR A 49 3.15 5.56 3.49
N ALA A 50 2.99 5.01 4.70
CA ALA A 50 3.84 3.93 5.19
C ALA A 50 3.80 2.68 4.28
N VAL A 51 2.61 2.27 3.82
CA VAL A 51 2.45 1.16 2.88
C VAL A 51 3.06 1.50 1.52
N ALA A 52 2.81 2.71 1.01
CA ALA A 52 3.40 3.19 -0.24
C ALA A 52 4.93 3.15 -0.17
N TYR A 53 5.54 3.68 0.89
CA TYR A 53 6.99 3.71 1.07
C TYR A 53 7.59 2.30 1.18
N ARG A 54 6.98 1.40 1.95
CA ARG A 54 7.43 0.01 2.07
C ARG A 54 7.48 -0.73 0.73
N VAL A 55 6.57 -0.38 -0.18
CA VAL A 55 6.49 -1.02 -1.50
C VAL A 55 7.41 -0.34 -2.50
N THR A 56 7.43 1.00 -2.55
CA THR A 56 8.23 1.76 -3.54
C THR A 56 9.69 1.91 -3.17
N GLY A 57 9.98 2.04 -1.85
CA GLY A 57 11.31 2.29 -1.30
C GLY A 57 11.87 3.67 -1.65
N ASN A 58 11.08 4.55 -2.22
CA ASN A 58 11.47 5.89 -2.60
C ASN A 58 10.46 6.89 -2.03
N ARG A 59 10.95 7.98 -1.44
CA ARG A 59 10.11 8.97 -0.78
C ARG A 59 9.19 9.70 -1.75
N GLU A 60 9.67 10.08 -2.90
CA GLU A 60 8.91 10.80 -3.92
C GLU A 60 7.80 9.90 -4.47
N ASP A 61 8.17 8.69 -4.93
CA ASP A 61 7.20 7.69 -5.39
C ASP A 61 6.16 7.39 -4.31
N ALA A 62 6.56 7.32 -3.03
CA ALA A 62 5.64 7.03 -1.93
C ALA A 62 4.63 8.17 -1.69
N LEU A 63 5.06 9.42 -1.78
CA LEU A 63 4.18 10.58 -1.67
C LEU A 63 3.18 10.62 -2.82
N ASP A 64 3.65 10.42 -4.05
CA ASP A 64 2.80 10.38 -5.25
C ASP A 64 1.78 9.24 -5.18
N VAL A 65 2.23 8.04 -4.80
CA VAL A 65 1.35 6.88 -4.60
C VAL A 65 0.32 7.13 -3.51
N ALA A 66 0.72 7.72 -2.39
CA ALA A 66 -0.18 8.02 -1.28
C ALA A 66 -1.27 9.01 -1.73
N GLN A 67 -0.89 10.10 -2.37
CA GLN A 67 -1.81 11.10 -2.89
C GLN A 67 -2.77 10.51 -3.93
N GLU A 68 -2.24 9.78 -4.93
CA GLU A 68 -3.07 9.18 -5.98
C GLU A 68 -4.01 8.11 -5.41
N SER A 69 -3.57 7.34 -4.39
CA SER A 69 -4.41 6.32 -3.73
C SER A 69 -5.59 6.94 -3.00
N LEU A 70 -5.38 8.05 -2.29
CA LEU A 70 -6.44 8.78 -1.59
C LEU A 70 -7.42 9.43 -2.57
N LEU A 71 -6.92 10.04 -3.65
CA LEU A 71 -7.78 10.56 -4.72
C LEU A 71 -8.57 9.44 -5.42
N LYS A 72 -7.93 8.29 -5.64
CA LYS A 72 -8.58 7.10 -6.22
C LYS A 72 -9.65 6.54 -5.28
N ALA A 73 -9.40 6.55 -3.96
CA ALA A 73 -10.39 6.16 -2.96
C ALA A 73 -11.61 7.10 -2.99
N TYR A 74 -11.39 8.41 -3.01
CA TYR A 74 -12.45 9.40 -3.17
C TYR A 74 -13.30 9.14 -4.42
N ARG A 75 -12.67 9.03 -5.59
CA ARG A 75 -13.35 8.79 -6.88
C ARG A 75 -14.08 7.45 -6.92
N LYS A 76 -13.57 6.43 -6.22
CA LYS A 76 -14.09 5.06 -6.21
C LYS A 76 -14.87 4.70 -4.96
N ILE A 77 -15.27 5.67 -4.14
CA ILE A 77 -15.96 5.40 -2.88
C ILE A 77 -17.23 4.56 -3.05
N HIS A 78 -17.93 4.73 -4.17
CA HIS A 78 -19.12 3.93 -4.49
C HIS A 78 -18.81 2.44 -4.71
N ALA A 79 -17.57 2.08 -5.03
CA ALA A 79 -17.15 0.68 -5.15
C ALA A 79 -16.78 0.03 -3.80
N TRP A 80 -16.59 0.83 -2.75
CA TRP A 80 -16.41 0.30 -1.41
C TRP A 80 -17.72 -0.31 -0.89
N GLN A 81 -17.62 -1.45 -0.20
CA GLN A 81 -18.77 -2.15 0.41
C GLN A 81 -18.61 -2.20 1.92
N PRO A 82 -19.71 -2.00 2.70
CA PRO A 82 -19.66 -1.98 4.17
C PRO A 82 -19.23 -3.31 4.82
N MET A 83 -19.31 -4.43 4.09
CA MET A 83 -18.88 -5.74 4.59
C MET A 83 -17.36 -5.89 4.71
N GLY A 84 -16.59 -5.01 4.06
CA GLY A 84 -15.14 -4.90 4.22
C GLY A 84 -14.79 -3.58 4.88
N GLY A 85 -13.83 -3.54 5.78
CA GLY A 85 -13.38 -2.32 6.42
C GLY A 85 -12.80 -1.33 5.42
N PHE A 86 -13.08 -0.05 5.65
CA PHE A 86 -12.61 1.01 4.77
C PHE A 86 -11.08 1.04 4.66
N LEU A 87 -10.39 0.92 5.79
CA LEU A 87 -8.93 0.95 5.84
C LEU A 87 -8.29 -0.15 4.97
N ALA A 88 -8.77 -1.40 5.07
CA ALA A 88 -8.20 -2.48 4.28
C ALA A 88 -8.44 -2.30 2.77
N TRP A 89 -9.63 -1.82 2.40
CA TRP A 89 -9.91 -1.46 1.02
C TRP A 89 -8.98 -0.34 0.52
N LEU A 90 -8.75 0.69 1.32
CA LEU A 90 -7.84 1.79 1.01
C LEU A 90 -6.39 1.30 0.87
N LEU A 91 -5.90 0.49 1.81
CA LEU A 91 -4.54 -0.06 1.77
C LEU A 91 -4.33 -1.02 0.59
N ARG A 92 -5.38 -1.75 0.18
CA ARG A 92 -5.36 -2.54 -1.05
C ARG A 92 -5.18 -1.66 -2.29
N LEU A 93 -5.91 -0.55 -2.39
CA LEU A 93 -5.74 0.42 -3.47
C LEU A 93 -4.31 0.97 -3.49
N THR A 94 -3.78 1.31 -2.31
CA THR A 94 -2.42 1.85 -2.16
C THR A 94 -1.35 0.84 -2.60
N ALA A 95 -1.43 -0.40 -2.13
CA ALA A 95 -0.46 -1.43 -2.49
C ALA A 95 -0.46 -1.72 -4.00
N ASN A 96 -1.63 -1.73 -4.64
CA ASN A 96 -1.74 -1.92 -6.07
C ASN A 96 -1.17 -0.73 -6.84
N GLN A 97 -1.47 0.50 -6.42
CA GLN A 97 -0.93 1.71 -7.02
C GLN A 97 0.60 1.73 -6.93
N ALA A 98 1.17 1.37 -5.78
CA ALA A 98 2.61 1.29 -5.57
C ALA A 98 3.28 0.28 -6.51
N ILE A 99 2.69 -0.91 -6.66
CA ILE A 99 3.21 -1.91 -7.60
C ILE A 99 3.14 -1.45 -9.05
N ASP A 100 2.04 -0.81 -9.44
CA ASP A 100 1.90 -0.28 -10.80
C ASP A 100 2.94 0.81 -11.08
N THR A 101 3.26 1.63 -10.09
CA THR A 101 4.34 2.64 -10.18
C THR A 101 5.71 1.96 -10.36
N ILE A 102 6.06 0.93 -9.56
CA ILE A 102 7.31 0.18 -9.72
C ILE A 102 7.39 -0.46 -11.12
N ARG A 103 6.32 -1.11 -11.57
CA ARG A 103 6.28 -1.77 -12.89
C ARG A 103 6.46 -0.78 -14.04
N ARG A 104 5.84 0.40 -13.92
CA ARG A 104 5.98 1.49 -14.89
C ARG A 104 7.41 2.01 -14.92
N ARG A 105 8.02 2.26 -13.74
CA ARG A 105 9.41 2.73 -13.62
C ARG A 105 10.40 1.72 -14.22
N LYS A 106 10.25 0.43 -13.93
CA LYS A 106 11.11 -0.61 -14.51
C LYS A 106 11.00 -0.68 -16.03
N ARG A 107 9.81 -0.51 -16.61
CA ARG A 107 9.63 -0.45 -18.06
C ARG A 107 10.33 0.76 -18.67
N GLN A 108 10.12 1.94 -18.12
CA GLN A 108 10.76 3.17 -18.59
C GLN A 108 12.29 3.10 -18.50
N GLN A 109 12.81 2.52 -17.43
CA GLN A 109 14.23 2.32 -17.27
C GLN A 109 14.79 1.32 -18.30
N HIS A 110 14.05 0.25 -18.56
CA HIS A 110 14.42 -0.73 -19.59
C HIS A 110 14.41 -0.10 -21.00
N GLU A 111 13.39 0.67 -21.33
CA GLU A 111 13.30 1.40 -22.61
C GLU A 111 14.46 2.37 -22.79
N ARG A 112 14.83 3.15 -21.76
CA ARG A 112 15.99 4.04 -21.78
C ARG A 112 17.32 3.29 -21.97
N LEU A 113 17.49 2.15 -21.29
CA LEU A 113 18.70 1.33 -21.43
C LEU A 113 18.80 0.66 -22.82
N VAL A 114 17.69 0.38 -23.48
CA VAL A 114 17.67 -0.13 -24.86
C VAL A 114 17.99 1.00 -25.85
N ASP A 115 17.55 2.21 -25.59
CA ASP A 115 17.86 3.41 -26.41
C ASP A 115 19.33 3.85 -26.22
N ASP A 116 19.83 3.83 -24.98
CA ASP A 116 21.23 4.16 -24.62
C ASP A 116 22.24 3.14 -25.17
N ARG A 117 21.86 1.86 -25.31
CA ARG A 117 22.71 0.87 -25.99
C ARG A 117 22.92 1.13 -27.47
N ARG A 118 22.19 2.07 -28.05
CA ARG A 118 22.42 2.61 -29.40
C ARG A 118 23.39 3.80 -29.42
N GLY A 119 23.83 4.28 -28.25
CA GLY A 119 24.77 5.39 -28.13
C GLY A 119 25.44 5.42 -26.74
N ASN A 120 26.65 4.90 -26.68
CA ASN A 120 27.65 5.07 -25.63
C ASN A 120 27.62 4.13 -24.40
N GLU A 121 28.73 3.39 -24.29
CA GLU A 121 29.24 2.81 -23.05
C GLU A 121 29.81 3.96 -22.19
N ASP A 122 29.16 4.28 -21.05
CA ASP A 122 29.90 4.90 -19.94
C ASP A 122 29.14 4.77 -18.56
N GLY A 123 29.86 4.22 -17.60
CA GLY A 123 29.89 4.71 -16.22
C GLY A 123 28.75 4.31 -15.27
N ARG A 124 28.71 3.06 -14.84
CA ARG A 124 28.15 2.74 -13.50
C ARG A 124 29.12 3.25 -12.44
N ALA A 125 28.81 4.34 -11.78
CA ALA A 125 29.51 4.75 -10.57
C ALA A 125 29.16 3.77 -9.45
N VAL A 126 30.07 2.86 -9.14
CA VAL A 126 30.06 2.02 -7.92
C VAL A 126 30.60 2.90 -6.81
N VAL A 127 29.76 3.29 -5.87
CA VAL A 127 30.20 3.93 -4.63
C VAL A 127 30.71 2.82 -3.71
N GLU A 128 32.02 2.75 -3.49
CA GLU A 128 32.61 1.83 -2.53
C GLU A 128 32.33 2.31 -1.09
N PRO A 129 31.80 1.45 -0.20
CA PRO A 129 31.51 1.81 1.19
C PRO A 129 32.80 1.81 2.05
N SER A 130 33.03 2.90 2.74
CA SER A 130 34.24 3.14 3.56
C SER A 130 33.96 3.16 5.06
N SER A 131 33.28 2.17 5.64
CA SER A 131 33.28 1.85 7.07
C SER A 131 32.35 0.68 7.40
N ALA A 132 32.49 0.04 8.59
CA ALA A 132 31.64 -1.08 9.06
C ALA A 132 30.16 -0.67 9.26
N ASP A 133 29.88 0.59 9.63
CA ASP A 133 28.51 1.13 9.73
C ASP A 133 27.86 1.23 8.36
N THR A 134 28.63 1.64 7.35
CA THR A 134 28.19 1.72 5.96
C THR A 134 27.84 0.33 5.41
N ALA A 135 28.60 -0.72 5.76
CA ALA A 135 28.30 -2.09 5.33
C ALA A 135 26.96 -2.59 5.87
N ARG A 136 26.62 -2.26 7.12
CA ARG A 136 25.33 -2.63 7.74
C ARG A 136 24.16 -1.86 7.10
N GLU A 137 24.37 -0.59 6.79
CA GLU A 137 23.37 0.23 6.07
C GLU A 137 23.14 -0.26 4.65
N VAL A 138 24.21 -0.57 3.90
CA VAL A 138 24.13 -1.16 2.55
C VAL A 138 23.40 -2.49 2.59
N TRP A 139 23.68 -3.33 3.58
CA TRP A 139 23.00 -4.61 3.74
C TRP A 139 21.50 -4.48 4.06
N ALA A 140 21.15 -3.51 4.90
CA ALA A 140 19.74 -3.20 5.20
C ALA A 140 18.99 -2.73 3.95
N LEU A 141 19.61 -1.87 3.13
CA LEU A 141 19.05 -1.42 1.85
C LEU A 141 18.87 -2.57 0.85
N GLU A 142 19.83 -3.50 0.78
CA GLU A 142 19.74 -4.67 -0.09
C GLU A 142 18.59 -5.60 0.32
N ILE A 143 18.40 -5.83 1.63
CA ILE A 143 17.26 -6.60 2.15
C ILE A 143 15.94 -5.91 1.79
N GLU A 144 15.85 -4.60 1.99
CA GLU A 144 14.64 -3.86 1.63
C GLU A 144 14.32 -3.95 0.13
N ASP A 145 15.32 -3.84 -0.75
CA ASP A 145 15.14 -3.99 -2.19
C ASP A 145 14.66 -5.40 -2.57
N ARG A 146 15.20 -6.43 -1.94
CA ARG A 146 14.76 -7.81 -2.15
C ARG A 146 13.35 -8.05 -1.64
N VAL A 147 12.99 -7.51 -0.48
CA VAL A 147 11.61 -7.57 0.04
C VAL A 147 10.65 -6.89 -0.93
N ARG A 148 10.99 -5.71 -1.46
CA ARG A 148 10.19 -5.00 -2.47
C ARG A 148 10.02 -5.84 -3.74
N ALA A 149 11.12 -6.40 -4.25
CA ALA A 149 11.07 -7.29 -5.41
C ALA A 149 10.16 -8.50 -5.17
N ALA A 150 10.24 -9.09 -3.99
CA ALA A 150 9.41 -10.21 -3.58
C ALA A 150 7.93 -9.84 -3.44
N LEU A 151 7.59 -8.62 -3.00
CA LEU A 151 6.21 -8.15 -2.98
C LEU A 151 5.59 -8.00 -4.37
N VAL A 152 6.42 -7.72 -5.40
CA VAL A 152 5.95 -7.58 -6.79
C VAL A 152 5.47 -8.90 -7.38
N VAL A 153 6.05 -10.05 -6.97
CA VAL A 153 5.67 -11.38 -7.48
C VAL A 153 4.43 -11.96 -6.80
N LEU A 154 3.96 -11.33 -5.72
CA LEU A 154 2.71 -11.72 -5.08
C LEU A 154 1.51 -11.32 -5.93
N SER A 155 0.45 -12.16 -5.95
CA SER A 155 -0.85 -11.69 -6.45
C SER A 155 -1.41 -10.59 -5.56
N GLU A 156 -2.34 -9.80 -6.09
CA GLU A 156 -3.00 -8.71 -5.37
C GLU A 156 -3.52 -9.18 -3.99
N THR A 157 -4.29 -10.27 -3.96
CA THR A 157 -4.84 -10.81 -2.71
C THR A 157 -3.76 -11.32 -1.76
N GLN A 158 -2.72 -12.02 -2.27
CA GLN A 158 -1.60 -12.49 -1.45
C GLN A 158 -0.87 -11.34 -0.79
N ARG A 159 -0.61 -10.27 -1.53
CA ARG A 159 0.05 -9.07 -1.05
C ARG A 159 -0.80 -8.35 -0.01
N THR A 160 -2.10 -8.16 -0.29
CA THR A 160 -3.04 -7.53 0.65
C THR A 160 -3.08 -8.28 1.97
N VAL A 161 -3.29 -9.61 1.94
CA VAL A 161 -3.29 -10.45 3.15
C VAL A 161 -1.97 -10.34 3.91
N PHE A 162 -0.85 -10.36 3.21
CA PHE A 162 0.48 -10.24 3.82
C PHE A 162 0.66 -8.88 4.49
N LEU A 163 0.33 -7.77 3.81
CA LEU A 163 0.47 -6.43 4.35
C LEU A 163 -0.44 -6.22 5.57
N LEU A 164 -1.71 -6.61 5.48
CA LEU A 164 -2.66 -6.47 6.58
C LEU A 164 -2.24 -7.30 7.80
N ARG A 165 -1.69 -8.51 7.60
CA ARG A 165 -1.24 -9.36 8.71
C ARG A 165 0.04 -8.87 9.35
N HIS A 166 1.07 -8.56 8.55
CA HIS A 166 2.42 -8.31 9.05
C HIS A 166 2.72 -6.84 9.35
N TYR A 167 2.04 -5.91 8.69
CA TYR A 167 2.26 -4.47 8.91
C TYR A 167 1.16 -3.80 9.71
N GLU A 168 -0.10 -4.22 9.52
CA GLU A 168 -1.22 -3.67 10.27
C GLU A 168 -1.59 -4.54 11.50
N GLY A 169 -1.00 -5.72 11.64
CA GLY A 169 -1.19 -6.62 12.79
C GLY A 169 -2.58 -7.26 12.87
N LEU A 170 -3.42 -7.14 11.84
CA LEU A 170 -4.79 -7.62 11.86
C LEU A 170 -4.86 -9.14 12.07
N GLN A 171 -5.90 -9.60 12.78
CA GLN A 171 -6.18 -11.02 12.92
C GLN A 171 -6.71 -11.63 11.62
N LEU A 172 -6.56 -12.95 11.44
CA LEU A 172 -7.03 -13.60 10.21
C LEU A 172 -8.54 -13.50 10.00
N SER A 173 -9.31 -13.43 11.09
CA SER A 173 -10.77 -13.21 11.07
C SER A 173 -11.12 -11.80 10.58
N GLU A 174 -10.36 -10.78 11.04
CA GLU A 174 -10.52 -9.41 10.61
C GLU A 174 -10.19 -9.28 9.14
N ILE A 175 -9.03 -9.82 8.70
CA ILE A 175 -8.63 -9.83 7.28
C ILE A 175 -9.70 -10.53 6.42
N ALA A 176 -10.28 -11.64 6.90
CA ALA A 176 -11.32 -12.35 6.18
C ALA A 176 -12.56 -11.48 5.94
N GLY A 177 -13.01 -10.75 6.97
CA GLY A 177 -14.08 -9.76 6.86
C GLY A 177 -13.73 -8.63 5.89
N GLU A 178 -12.50 -8.10 6.01
CA GLU A 178 -11.99 -7.00 5.22
C GLU A 178 -11.93 -7.28 3.69
N ILE A 179 -11.54 -8.49 3.31
CA ILE A 179 -11.39 -8.87 1.90
C ILE A 179 -12.57 -9.71 1.36
N GLY A 180 -13.60 -9.95 2.19
CA GLY A 180 -14.80 -10.66 1.77
C GLY A 180 -14.57 -12.14 1.47
N CYS A 181 -13.77 -12.86 2.29
CA CYS A 181 -13.51 -14.28 2.10
C CYS A 181 -13.51 -15.05 3.44
N THR A 182 -13.32 -16.37 3.39
CA THR A 182 -13.24 -17.19 4.61
C THR A 182 -11.86 -17.11 5.26
N VAL A 183 -11.79 -17.33 6.58
CA VAL A 183 -10.51 -17.44 7.32
C VAL A 183 -9.61 -18.53 6.72
N GLY A 184 -10.20 -19.62 6.23
CA GLY A 184 -9.48 -20.67 5.53
C GLY A 184 -8.78 -20.15 4.25
N SER A 185 -9.49 -19.32 3.46
CA SER A 185 -8.92 -18.67 2.27
C SER A 185 -7.78 -17.72 2.62
N VAL A 186 -7.93 -16.93 3.70
CA VAL A 186 -6.86 -16.05 4.20
C VAL A 186 -5.61 -16.85 4.54
N LYS A 187 -5.75 -17.96 5.29
CA LYS A 187 -4.62 -18.86 5.63
C LYS A 187 -3.91 -19.36 4.37
N VAL A 188 -4.67 -19.78 3.36
CA VAL A 188 -4.10 -20.27 2.08
C VAL A 188 -3.35 -19.14 1.34
N HIS A 189 -3.93 -17.95 1.27
CA HIS A 189 -3.28 -16.80 0.63
C HIS A 189 -2.01 -16.40 1.37
N LEU A 190 -2.04 -16.36 2.70
CA LEU A 190 -0.88 -16.04 3.54
C LEU A 190 0.23 -17.09 3.37
N PHE A 191 -0.12 -18.38 3.41
CA PHE A 191 0.84 -19.46 3.19
C PHE A 191 1.52 -19.36 1.82
N ARG A 192 0.73 -19.13 0.76
CA ARG A 192 1.26 -18.97 -0.60
C ARG A 192 2.15 -17.71 -0.72
N ALA A 193 1.76 -16.62 -0.07
CA ALA A 193 2.58 -15.42 -0.01
C ALA A 193 3.93 -15.70 0.65
N LEU A 194 3.93 -16.27 1.85
CA LEU A 194 5.15 -16.61 2.59
C LEU A 194 6.05 -17.60 1.84
N LYS A 195 5.45 -18.60 1.15
CA LYS A 195 6.21 -19.54 0.31
C LYS A 195 6.94 -18.82 -0.84
N LYS A 196 6.26 -17.88 -1.52
CA LYS A 196 6.88 -17.10 -2.59
C LYS A 196 7.96 -16.16 -2.03
N LEU A 197 7.67 -15.47 -0.92
CA LEU A 197 8.64 -14.58 -0.28
C LEU A 197 9.89 -15.34 0.16
N ARG A 198 9.74 -16.54 0.76
CA ARG A 198 10.89 -17.37 1.13
C ARG A 198 11.73 -17.79 -0.08
N LYS A 199 11.10 -18.08 -1.20
CA LYS A 199 11.82 -18.43 -2.43
C LYS A 199 12.65 -17.25 -2.94
N GLU A 200 12.07 -16.05 -2.96
CA GLU A 200 12.75 -14.83 -3.43
C GLU A 200 13.83 -14.33 -2.44
N LEU A 201 13.65 -14.64 -1.14
CA LEU A 201 14.57 -14.20 -0.06
C LEU A 201 15.51 -15.33 0.39
N GLY A 202 15.31 -16.57 -0.06
CA GLY A 202 16.01 -17.78 0.42
C GLY A 202 17.53 -17.71 0.29
N ASP A 203 18.01 -17.06 -0.76
CA ASP A 203 19.44 -16.87 -1.00
C ASP A 203 20.16 -16.00 0.05
N LEU A 204 19.38 -15.29 0.90
CA LEU A 204 19.95 -14.50 2.01
C LEU A 204 20.47 -15.36 3.16
N HIS A 205 19.90 -16.55 3.36
CA HIS A 205 20.32 -17.44 4.45
C HIS A 205 21.59 -18.20 4.12
N GLU A 206 21.82 -18.53 2.86
CA GLU A 206 23.02 -19.23 2.42
C GLU A 206 24.26 -18.32 2.43
N ALA A 207 24.08 -17.03 2.22
CA ALA A 207 25.17 -16.05 2.29
C ALA A 207 25.70 -15.79 3.71
N GLN A 208 24.92 -16.11 4.76
CA GLN A 208 25.36 -15.95 6.17
C GLN A 208 26.10 -17.17 6.74
N GLY A 209 26.04 -18.32 6.07
CA GLY A 209 26.66 -19.57 6.53
C GLY A 209 28.13 -19.77 6.12
N GLN A 210 28.75 -18.81 5.43
CA GLN A 210 30.10 -18.91 4.91
C GLN A 210 31.11 -17.91 5.48
N HIS A 211 30.87 -17.40 6.69
CA HIS A 211 31.89 -16.61 7.41
C HIS A 211 32.10 -17.14 8.80
#